data_141f7edb8c30a278e1e579d134d8d92c
#
_entry.id   141f7edb8c30a278e1e579d134d8d92c
#
_cell.length_a   1.000
_cell.length_b   1.000
_cell.length_c   1.000
_cell.angle_alpha   90.00
_cell.angle_beta   90.00
_cell.angle_gamma   90.00
#
_symmetry.space_group_name_H-M   'P 1'
#
loop_
_entity.id
_entity.type
_entity.pdbx_description
1 polymer ?
#
loop_
_entity_poly.entity_id
_entity_poly.type
_entity_poly.pdbx_seq_one_letter_code
_entity_poly.pdbx_strand_id
1 'polypeptide(L)'
;MQADGRQENRQNEIASISRGLKSLSKELNCPILSLAQLSREADKRADHRPILSDLRESGAIEQDADVVMLLYREDYYDEEVEPNQAKVIFAKHRNGATGTVDLFFNKQCTTFTDLSLRDENV
;
A
#
# COMPACT_ATOMS: atom_id res chain seq x y z
N MET A 1 7.08 -2.95 29.55
CA MET A 1 8.43 -3.29 29.09
C MET A 1 8.50 -4.45 28.12
N GLN A 2 7.76 -5.53 28.35
CA GLN A 2 7.73 -6.65 27.41
C GLN A 2 7.13 -6.28 26.04
N ALA A 3 6.15 -5.35 26.04
CA ALA A 3 5.51 -4.90 24.81
C ALA A 3 6.49 -4.13 23.91
N ASP A 4 7.34 -3.30 24.50
CA ASP A 4 8.32 -2.51 23.77
C ASP A 4 9.39 -3.40 23.14
N GLY A 5 9.82 -4.43 23.86
CA GLY A 5 10.79 -5.39 23.35
C GLY A 5 10.25 -6.20 22.18
N ARG A 6 8.97 -6.56 22.20
CA ARG A 6 8.33 -7.28 21.10
C ARG A 6 8.22 -6.41 19.84
N GLN A 7 7.85 -5.14 20.00
CA GLN A 7 7.76 -4.21 18.88
C GLN A 7 9.11 -3.97 18.24
N GLU A 8 10.12 -3.77 19.06
CA GLU A 8 11.49 -3.57 18.57
C GLU A 8 12.01 -4.79 17.83
N ASN A 9 11.78 -6.00 18.37
CA ASN A 9 12.17 -7.24 17.72
C ASN A 9 11.44 -7.44 16.40
N ARG A 10 10.15 -7.10 16.34
CA ARG A 10 9.34 -7.22 15.14
C ARG A 10 9.81 -6.25 14.06
N GLN A 11 10.11 -5.00 14.44
CA GLN A 11 10.66 -4.01 13.52
C GLN A 11 12.02 -4.45 12.96
N ASN A 12 12.87 -5.00 13.79
CA ASN A 12 14.18 -5.51 13.38
C ASN A 12 14.05 -6.71 12.44
N GLU A 13 13.09 -7.59 12.71
CA GLU A 13 12.80 -8.74 11.88
C GLU A 13 12.31 -8.31 10.50
N ILE A 14 11.36 -7.37 10.44
CA ILE A 14 10.83 -6.84 9.19
C ILE A 14 11.93 -6.11 8.43
N ALA A 15 12.78 -5.35 9.12
CA ALA A 15 13.90 -4.65 8.50
C ALA A 15 14.89 -5.63 7.84
N SER A 16 15.15 -6.75 8.51
CA SER A 16 16.03 -7.79 7.98
C SER A 16 15.45 -8.42 6.72
N ILE A 17 14.14 -8.73 6.75
CA ILE A 17 13.43 -9.30 5.59
C ILE A 17 13.43 -8.31 4.43
N SER A 18 13.15 -7.05 4.70
CA SER A 18 13.10 -6.00 3.67
C SER A 18 14.44 -5.87 2.95
N ARG A 19 15.54 -5.81 3.72
CA ARG A 19 16.89 -5.74 3.14
C ARG A 19 17.23 -6.99 2.35
N GLY A 20 16.82 -8.15 2.85
CA GLY A 20 17.04 -9.41 2.15
C GLY A 20 16.32 -9.46 0.81
N LEU A 21 15.09 -8.98 0.76
CA LEU A 21 14.31 -8.90 -0.48
C LEU A 21 14.96 -7.94 -1.47
N LYS A 22 15.47 -6.81 -0.99
CA LYS A 22 16.15 -5.83 -1.84
C LYS A 22 17.42 -6.44 -2.45
N SER A 23 18.21 -7.11 -1.65
CA SER A 23 19.43 -7.79 -2.12
C SER A 23 19.09 -8.88 -3.13
N LEU A 24 18.04 -9.67 -2.87
CA LEU A 24 17.61 -10.74 -3.74
C LEU A 24 17.14 -10.21 -5.10
N SER A 25 16.41 -9.08 -5.10
CA SER A 25 15.95 -8.49 -6.34
C SER A 25 17.13 -8.09 -7.24
N LYS A 26 18.18 -7.57 -6.65
CA LYS A 26 19.40 -7.19 -7.39
C LYS A 26 20.16 -8.41 -7.86
N GLU A 27 20.28 -9.41 -7.01
CA GLU A 27 21.00 -10.65 -7.34
C GLU A 27 20.32 -11.41 -8.49
N LEU A 28 19.00 -11.52 -8.44
CA LEU A 28 18.21 -12.20 -9.46
C LEU A 28 17.87 -11.31 -10.65
N ASN A 29 18.14 -10.01 -10.57
CA ASN A 29 17.81 -9.02 -11.58
C ASN A 29 16.33 -9.10 -11.98
N CYS A 30 15.45 -9.17 -10.97
CA CYS A 30 14.01 -9.19 -11.17
C CYS A 30 13.31 -8.31 -10.13
N PRO A 31 12.15 -7.75 -10.48
CA PRO A 31 11.37 -6.99 -9.50
C PRO A 31 10.72 -7.90 -8.48
N ILE A 32 10.60 -7.41 -7.25
CA ILE A 32 9.91 -8.11 -6.17
C ILE A 32 8.79 -7.21 -5.68
N LEU A 33 7.57 -7.73 -5.69
CA LEU A 33 6.40 -7.05 -5.17
C LEU A 33 6.06 -7.65 -3.81
N SER A 34 6.13 -6.82 -2.76
CA SER A 34 5.84 -7.24 -1.40
C SER A 34 4.56 -6.59 -0.92
N LEU A 35 3.69 -7.37 -0.31
CA LEU A 35 2.44 -6.89 0.27
C LEU A 35 2.60 -6.68 1.76
N ALA A 36 2.12 -5.55 2.25
CA ALA A 36 2.18 -5.21 3.67
C ALA A 36 0.85 -4.63 4.12
N GLN A 37 0.51 -4.87 5.38
CA GLN A 37 -0.70 -4.33 5.96
C GLN A 37 -0.36 -3.01 6.66
N LEU A 38 -1.22 -2.01 6.47
CA LEU A 38 -1.06 -0.71 7.11
C LEU A 38 -1.56 -0.73 8.55
N SER A 39 -1.07 0.21 9.36
CA SER A 39 -1.60 0.41 10.70
C SER A 39 -3.05 0.94 10.62
N ARG A 40 -3.78 0.82 11.73
CA ARG A 40 -5.17 1.27 11.81
C ARG A 40 -5.31 2.78 11.97
N GLU A 41 -4.23 3.54 11.89
CA GLU A 41 -4.29 4.99 12.01
C GLU A 41 -5.11 5.64 10.90
N ALA A 42 -5.12 5.02 9.71
CA ALA A 42 -5.96 5.50 8.61
C ALA A 42 -7.44 5.46 8.96
N ASP A 43 -7.87 4.45 9.72
CA ASP A 43 -9.27 4.31 10.14
C ASP A 43 -9.70 5.42 11.09
N LYS A 44 -8.75 6.01 11.79
CA LYS A 44 -9.00 7.08 12.78
C LYS A 44 -9.01 8.47 12.15
N ARG A 45 -8.47 8.63 10.95
CA ARG A 45 -8.46 9.93 10.27
C ARG A 45 -9.81 10.20 9.63
N ALA A 46 -10.15 11.49 9.50
CA ALA A 46 -11.44 11.90 8.95
C ALA A 46 -11.64 11.44 7.51
N ASP A 47 -10.59 11.49 6.70
CA ASP A 47 -10.65 11.10 5.29
C ASP A 47 -10.32 9.63 5.04
N HIS A 48 -9.83 8.90 6.06
CA HIS A 48 -9.42 7.49 5.98
C HIS A 48 -8.38 7.22 4.90
N ARG A 49 -7.72 8.26 4.39
CA ARG A 49 -6.74 8.14 3.31
C ARG A 49 -5.42 7.62 3.86
N PRO A 50 -4.86 6.54 3.28
CA PRO A 50 -3.57 6.01 3.74
C PRO A 50 -2.42 6.95 3.38
N ILE A 51 -1.40 6.99 4.23
CA ILE A 51 -0.17 7.74 4.00
C ILE A 51 1.03 6.86 4.35
N LEU A 52 2.23 7.27 3.93
CA LEU A 52 3.45 6.48 4.16
C LEU A 52 3.69 6.15 5.62
N SER A 53 3.40 7.08 6.53
CA SER A 53 3.62 6.84 7.96
C SER A 53 2.74 5.73 8.53
N ASP A 54 1.73 5.28 7.80
CA ASP A 54 0.92 4.13 8.21
C ASP A 54 1.68 2.81 8.12
N LEU A 55 2.86 2.80 7.50
CA LEU A 55 3.80 1.67 7.48
C LEU A 55 4.68 1.66 8.74
N ARG A 56 4.09 1.85 9.92
CA ARG A 56 4.83 2.06 11.17
C ARG A 56 5.83 0.96 11.52
N GLU A 57 5.35 -0.28 11.53
CA GLU A 57 6.21 -1.43 11.85
C GLU A 57 7.09 -1.81 10.65
N SER A 58 6.83 -1.19 9.51
CA SER A 58 7.48 -1.48 8.24
C SER A 58 8.23 -0.28 7.68
N GLY A 59 8.72 0.61 8.55
CA GLY A 59 9.49 1.79 8.14
C GLY A 59 10.70 1.45 7.29
N ALA A 60 11.33 0.30 7.56
CA ALA A 60 12.45 -0.17 6.74
C ALA A 60 12.01 -0.49 5.32
N ILE A 61 10.79 -0.99 5.14
CA ILE A 61 10.24 -1.26 3.80
C ILE A 61 10.12 0.05 3.03
N GLU A 62 9.66 1.10 3.69
CA GLU A 62 9.57 2.43 3.08
C GLU A 62 10.93 2.90 2.56
N GLN A 63 11.99 2.69 3.33
CA GLN A 63 13.33 3.10 2.95
C GLN A 63 13.92 2.24 1.84
N ASP A 64 13.71 0.93 1.89
CA ASP A 64 14.28 -0.01 0.94
C ASP A 64 13.52 -0.06 -0.40
N ALA A 65 12.23 0.19 -0.38
CA ALA A 65 11.39 0.10 -1.58
C ALA A 65 11.72 1.23 -2.56
N ASP A 66 11.71 0.90 -3.83
CA ASP A 66 11.83 1.88 -4.91
C ASP A 66 10.48 2.54 -5.20
N VAL A 67 9.40 1.79 -5.03
CA VAL A 67 8.03 2.26 -5.26
C VAL A 67 7.17 1.78 -4.09
N VAL A 68 6.38 2.68 -3.53
CA VAL A 68 5.37 2.32 -2.52
C VAL A 68 4.01 2.74 -3.07
N MET A 69 3.13 1.76 -3.18
CA MET A 69 1.76 1.96 -3.64
C MET A 69 0.80 1.69 -2.48
N LEU A 70 -0.06 2.65 -2.19
CA LEU A 70 -1.08 2.52 -1.14
C LEU A 70 -2.43 2.33 -1.81
N LEU A 71 -3.17 1.31 -1.40
CA LEU A 71 -4.51 1.05 -1.90
C LEU A 71 -5.53 1.73 -1.00
N TYR A 72 -6.48 2.42 -1.61
CA TYR A 72 -7.51 3.16 -0.89
C TYR A 72 -8.86 2.95 -1.55
N ARG A 73 -9.84 2.53 -0.75
CA ARG A 73 -11.23 2.38 -1.19
C ARG A 73 -12.10 3.25 -0.29
N GLU A 74 -12.52 4.39 -0.81
CA GLU A 74 -13.33 5.35 -0.08
C GLU A 74 -14.71 4.79 0.25
N ASP A 75 -15.28 4.00 -0.66
CA ASP A 75 -16.58 3.38 -0.47
C ASP A 75 -16.61 2.34 0.66
N TYR A 76 -15.45 1.83 1.06
CA TYR A 76 -15.33 0.92 2.20
C TYR A 76 -15.68 1.61 3.52
N TYR A 77 -15.37 2.91 3.60
CA TYR A 77 -15.60 3.72 4.82
C TYR A 77 -16.88 4.55 4.75
N ASP A 78 -17.34 4.90 3.56
CA ASP A 78 -18.47 5.81 3.35
C ASP A 78 -19.36 5.28 2.24
N GLU A 79 -20.58 4.86 2.62
CA GLU A 79 -21.55 4.31 1.66
C GLU A 79 -22.13 5.36 0.73
N GLU A 80 -22.01 6.65 1.07
CA GLU A 80 -22.50 7.74 0.22
C GLU A 80 -21.58 8.02 -0.96
N VAL A 81 -20.33 7.58 -0.89
CA VAL A 81 -19.40 7.72 -2.01
C VAL A 81 -19.75 6.71 -3.09
N GLU A 82 -19.54 7.10 -4.35
CA GLU A 82 -19.82 6.24 -5.49
C GLU A 82 -19.16 4.88 -5.30
N PRO A 83 -19.95 3.80 -5.33
CA PRO A 83 -19.41 2.46 -5.09
C PRO A 83 -18.49 2.01 -6.21
N ASN A 84 -17.61 1.06 -5.86
CA ASN A 84 -16.70 0.40 -6.79
C ASN A 84 -15.52 1.26 -7.25
N GLN A 85 -15.30 2.42 -6.65
CA GLN A 85 -14.10 3.21 -6.92
C GLN A 85 -12.98 2.83 -5.97
N ALA A 86 -11.77 2.76 -6.50
CA ALA A 86 -10.55 2.53 -5.73
C ALA A 86 -9.46 3.47 -6.22
N LYS A 87 -8.50 3.74 -5.36
CA LYS A 87 -7.36 4.59 -5.72
C LYS A 87 -6.06 3.86 -5.40
N VAL A 88 -5.10 3.97 -6.29
CA VAL A 88 -3.73 3.56 -6.03
C VAL A 88 -2.89 4.83 -5.88
N ILE A 89 -2.37 5.03 -4.70
CA ILE A 89 -1.59 6.22 -4.37
C ILE A 89 -0.11 5.83 -4.45
N PHE A 90 0.61 6.41 -5.41
CA PHE A 90 2.05 6.25 -5.50
C PHE A 90 2.70 7.23 -4.53
N ALA A 91 2.87 6.77 -3.29
CA ALA A 91 3.38 7.61 -2.20
C ALA A 91 4.89 7.78 -2.26
N LYS A 92 5.59 6.83 -2.89
CA LYS A 92 7.02 6.91 -3.14
C LYS A 92 7.31 6.32 -4.52
N HIS A 93 8.14 7.01 -5.29
CA HIS A 93 8.57 6.51 -6.59
C HIS A 93 9.97 7.08 -6.86
N ARG A 94 11.01 6.28 -6.60
CA ARG A 94 12.40 6.74 -6.61
C ARG A 94 12.82 7.37 -7.92
N ASN A 95 12.41 6.80 -9.04
CA ASN A 95 12.80 7.27 -10.38
C ASN A 95 11.64 7.86 -11.16
N GLY A 96 10.54 8.20 -10.51
CA GLY A 96 9.36 8.74 -11.17
C GLY A 96 8.59 9.71 -10.30
N ALA A 97 7.43 10.12 -10.78
CA ALA A 97 6.56 11.05 -10.08
C ALA A 97 5.64 10.32 -9.11
N THR A 98 5.32 10.97 -8.00
CA THR A 98 4.24 10.52 -7.12
C THR A 98 2.90 10.98 -7.70
N GLY A 99 1.83 10.33 -7.29
CA GLY A 99 0.50 10.67 -7.80
C GLY A 99 -0.53 9.64 -7.39
N THR A 100 -1.72 9.78 -7.94
CA THR A 100 -2.84 8.90 -7.64
C THR A 100 -3.48 8.41 -8.94
N VAL A 101 -3.76 7.12 -9.01
CA VAL A 101 -4.45 6.50 -10.14
C VAL A 101 -5.80 5.99 -9.65
N ASP A 102 -6.87 6.36 -10.35
CA ASP A 102 -8.22 5.91 -10.03
C ASP A 102 -8.50 4.61 -10.77
N LEU A 103 -9.05 3.64 -10.03
CA LEU A 103 -9.39 2.33 -10.56
C LEU A 103 -10.82 1.98 -10.23
N PHE A 104 -11.37 1.02 -10.96
CA PHE A 104 -12.64 0.41 -10.67
C PHE A 104 -12.40 -0.90 -9.91
N PHE A 105 -13.07 -1.05 -8.77
CA PHE A 105 -13.02 -2.29 -7.97
C PHE A 105 -14.37 -2.98 -8.01
N ASN A 106 -14.42 -4.15 -8.61
CA ASN A 106 -15.64 -4.94 -8.67
C ASN A 106 -15.76 -5.80 -7.41
N LYS A 107 -16.66 -5.41 -6.51
CA LYS A 107 -16.86 -6.09 -5.23
C LYS A 107 -17.37 -7.52 -5.41
N GLN A 108 -18.15 -7.76 -6.46
CA GLN A 108 -18.76 -9.07 -6.68
C GLN A 108 -17.72 -10.14 -7.02
N CYS A 109 -16.67 -9.77 -7.72
CA CYS A 109 -15.62 -10.72 -8.09
C CYS A 109 -14.22 -10.32 -7.57
N THR A 110 -14.14 -9.33 -6.69
CA THR A 110 -12.90 -8.86 -6.06
C THR A 110 -11.81 -8.58 -7.10
N THR A 111 -12.15 -7.79 -8.12
CA THR A 111 -11.26 -7.53 -9.25
C THR A 111 -11.10 -6.03 -9.47
N PHE A 112 -9.86 -5.58 -9.67
CA PHE A 112 -9.57 -4.21 -10.08
C PHE A 112 -9.52 -4.14 -11.60
N THR A 113 -10.13 -3.10 -12.17
CA THR A 113 -10.06 -2.84 -13.60
C THR A 113 -9.82 -1.35 -13.84
N ASP A 114 -9.44 -1.03 -15.06
CA ASP A 114 -9.27 0.35 -15.49
C ASP A 114 -10.65 1.03 -15.58
N LEU A 115 -10.73 2.28 -15.14
CA LEU A 115 -11.96 3.07 -15.21
C LEU A 115 -12.43 3.25 -16.66
N SER A 116 -11.51 3.38 -17.60
CA SER A 116 -11.86 3.56 -19.02
C SER A 116 -12.56 2.33 -19.58
N LEU A 117 -12.21 1.13 -19.13
CA LEU A 117 -12.87 -0.11 -19.55
C LEU A 117 -14.30 -0.19 -19.01
N ARG A 118 -14.55 0.35 -17.82
CA ARG A 118 -15.89 0.44 -17.25
C ARG A 118 -16.82 1.28 -18.14
N ASP A 119 -16.33 2.44 -18.58
CA ASP A 119 -17.11 3.37 -19.40
C ASP A 119 -17.46 2.76 -20.75
N GLU A 120 -16.59 1.93 -21.31
CA GLU A 120 -16.82 1.24 -22.58
C GLU A 120 -17.86 0.13 -22.47
N ASN A 121 -18.05 -0.43 -21.27
CA ASN A 121 -18.96 -1.54 -21.02
C ASN A 121 -20.35 -1.08 -20.56
N VAL A 122 -20.56 0.22 -20.46
CA VAL A 122 -21.85 0.81 -20.15
C VAL A 122 -22.53 1.27 -21.44
#